data_dac1f2cb68e98e68816bfac9e64189c3
#
_entry.id   dac1f2cb68e98e68816bfac9e64189c3
#
_cell.length_a   1.000
_cell.length_b   1.000
_cell.length_c   1.000
_cell.angle_alpha   90.00
_cell.angle_beta   90.00
_cell.angle_gamma   90.00
#
_symmetry.space_group_name_H-M   'P 1'
#
loop_
_entity.id
_entity.type
_entity.pdbx_description
1 polymer ?
#
loop_
_entity_poly.entity_id
_entity_poly.type
_entity_poly.pdbx_seq_one_letter_code
_entity_poly.pdbx_strand_id
1 'polypeptide(L)'
;MAKFSGKDIEGIEYEQLFDWVNPILAGSKLSAFRVICGDFVTTEDGTGIVHIAPTFGADDDKVAKQNGIAPLFVVDKKGDTRPMVDLTGKYFDISDLDDNFVKTNVNLPSYRQWAGRFVKNAYDQHLSDADVTLDVDICMELKQRGQVFKIEKHTHNYPHCWRTDKPVLYYPLDSWFIRTTAVKDEMIALNDTINWKPQSTGSGRFGKWLENLQDWNLSRSRYWGTPLPIWRTDDGQEEICIGSVAELIEEIDKSIEAGIMTENPYKNFEVGVYTADNYIEKNIDLHRPYVDNIILVSPSGKPMRREADLIDVWFDSGAMPYAQVHYPFECE
;
A
#
# COMPACT_ATOMS: atom_id res chain seq x y z
N MET A 1 -16.04 33.18 -24.50
CA MET A 1 -15.77 32.10 -23.52
C MET A 1 -16.66 32.36 -22.32
N ALA A 2 -17.36 31.33 -21.86
CA ALA A 2 -18.14 31.42 -20.62
C ALA A 2 -17.22 31.15 -19.41
N LYS A 3 -17.45 31.84 -18.28
CA LYS A 3 -16.86 31.53 -16.99
C LYS A 3 -17.92 30.88 -16.11
N PHE A 4 -17.60 29.75 -15.49
CA PHE A 4 -18.45 29.06 -14.52
C PHE A 4 -17.57 28.51 -13.39
N SER A 5 -18.18 28.25 -12.26
CA SER A 5 -17.49 27.62 -11.13
C SER A 5 -17.48 26.10 -11.28
N GLY A 6 -16.61 25.41 -10.56
CA GLY A 6 -16.60 23.96 -10.53
C GLY A 6 -17.95 23.37 -10.11
N LYS A 7 -18.69 24.03 -9.23
CA LYS A 7 -20.02 23.63 -8.80
C LYS A 7 -21.07 23.64 -9.94
N ASP A 8 -20.89 24.51 -10.94
CA ASP A 8 -21.81 24.59 -12.07
C ASP A 8 -21.69 23.40 -13.02
N ILE A 9 -20.56 22.68 -12.97
CA ILE A 9 -20.28 21.50 -13.78
C ILE A 9 -20.21 20.19 -12.98
N GLU A 10 -20.40 20.28 -11.65
CA GLU A 10 -20.44 19.11 -10.79
C GLU A 10 -21.52 18.11 -11.22
N GLY A 11 -21.17 16.83 -11.25
CA GLY A 11 -22.11 15.77 -11.64
C GLY A 11 -22.23 15.54 -13.14
N ILE A 12 -21.58 16.33 -13.99
CA ILE A 12 -21.51 16.03 -15.43
C ILE A 12 -20.82 14.69 -15.63
N GLU A 13 -21.48 13.78 -16.33
CA GLU A 13 -20.93 12.48 -16.72
C GLU A 13 -20.25 12.59 -18.09
N TYR A 14 -19.20 11.78 -18.28
CA TYR A 14 -18.45 11.72 -19.53
C TYR A 14 -18.12 10.27 -19.90
N GLU A 15 -17.92 10.01 -21.19
CA GLU A 15 -17.49 8.71 -21.68
C GLU A 15 -16.03 8.44 -21.30
N GLN A 16 -15.72 7.20 -20.98
CA GLN A 16 -14.34 6.76 -20.74
C GLN A 16 -13.48 7.08 -21.96
N LEU A 17 -12.33 7.77 -21.73
CA LEU A 17 -11.48 8.27 -22.81
C LEU A 17 -10.83 7.15 -23.63
N PHE A 18 -10.44 6.06 -22.98
CA PHE A 18 -9.88 4.87 -23.59
C PHE A 18 -10.76 3.66 -23.30
N ASP A 19 -11.23 3.02 -24.35
CA ASP A 19 -12.08 1.84 -24.32
C ASP A 19 -11.29 0.52 -24.21
N TRP A 20 -10.06 0.59 -23.77
CA TRP A 20 -9.16 -0.58 -23.66
C TRP A 20 -9.72 -1.66 -22.77
N VAL A 21 -10.22 -1.26 -21.64
CA VAL A 21 -10.76 -2.14 -20.61
C VAL A 21 -12.02 -1.51 -20.03
N ASN A 22 -13.07 -2.29 -19.89
CA ASN A 22 -14.21 -1.94 -19.05
C ASN A 22 -13.87 -2.39 -17.63
N PRO A 23 -13.47 -1.48 -16.72
CA PRO A 23 -12.91 -1.86 -15.44
C PRO A 23 -13.97 -2.41 -14.49
N ILE A 24 -13.52 -3.22 -13.53
CA ILE A 24 -14.34 -3.59 -12.39
C ILE A 24 -14.36 -2.42 -11.41
N LEU A 25 -15.55 -1.98 -11.07
CA LEU A 25 -15.77 -0.97 -10.05
C LEU A 25 -15.84 -1.66 -8.69
N ALA A 26 -14.98 -1.25 -7.76
CA ALA A 26 -15.01 -1.75 -6.40
C ALA A 26 -16.20 -1.17 -5.65
N GLY A 27 -17.26 -1.94 -5.53
CA GLY A 27 -18.48 -1.58 -4.81
C GLY A 27 -19.68 -1.27 -5.72
N SER A 28 -20.79 -1.94 -5.48
CA SER A 28 -22.00 -1.90 -6.34
C SER A 28 -22.77 -0.58 -6.36
N LYS A 29 -22.40 0.41 -5.55
CA LYS A 29 -23.05 1.72 -5.46
C LYS A 29 -22.18 2.88 -5.89
N LEU A 30 -20.94 2.61 -6.29
CA LEU A 30 -19.98 3.62 -6.68
C LEU A 30 -20.05 3.86 -8.19
N SER A 31 -19.78 5.08 -8.61
CA SER A 31 -19.73 5.47 -10.01
C SER A 31 -18.33 5.93 -10.40
N ALA A 32 -18.06 6.03 -11.70
CA ALA A 32 -16.86 6.61 -12.24
C ALA A 32 -17.24 7.59 -13.38
N PHE A 33 -16.26 8.22 -13.98
CA PHE A 33 -16.42 9.06 -15.19
C PHE A 33 -17.39 10.23 -15.03
N ARG A 34 -17.37 10.91 -13.88
CA ARG A 34 -18.12 12.12 -13.63
C ARG A 34 -17.26 13.20 -12.99
N VAL A 35 -17.68 14.45 -13.16
CA VAL A 35 -17.01 15.62 -12.56
C VAL A 35 -17.39 15.72 -11.09
N ILE A 36 -16.40 15.95 -10.23
CA ILE A 36 -16.56 16.22 -8.80
C ILE A 36 -15.77 17.47 -8.43
N CYS A 37 -16.12 18.12 -7.32
CA CYS A 37 -15.36 19.25 -6.80
C CYS A 37 -14.24 18.80 -5.86
N GLY A 38 -13.09 19.48 -5.90
CA GLY A 38 -11.95 19.24 -5.01
C GLY A 38 -11.29 20.55 -4.61
N ASP A 39 -10.98 20.71 -3.34
CA ASP A 39 -10.42 21.96 -2.77
C ASP A 39 -8.97 22.22 -3.21
N PHE A 40 -8.28 21.22 -3.76
CA PHE A 40 -6.91 21.31 -4.26
C PHE A 40 -6.82 21.85 -5.70
N VAL A 41 -7.96 22.00 -6.39
CA VAL A 41 -7.98 22.47 -7.78
C VAL A 41 -7.89 23.99 -7.82
N THR A 42 -6.90 24.52 -8.55
CA THR A 42 -6.69 25.96 -8.74
C THR A 42 -6.86 26.35 -10.20
N THR A 43 -7.02 27.64 -10.45
CA THR A 43 -7.03 28.23 -11.81
C THR A 43 -5.76 29.01 -12.10
N GLU A 44 -4.77 28.94 -11.22
CA GLU A 44 -3.48 29.63 -11.38
C GLU A 44 -2.65 28.92 -12.45
N ASP A 45 -2.82 27.59 -12.54
CA ASP A 45 -2.16 26.74 -13.53
C ASP A 45 -3.19 25.84 -14.21
N GLY A 46 -3.06 25.64 -15.53
CA GLY A 46 -3.96 24.77 -16.28
C GLY A 46 -5.36 25.35 -16.55
N THR A 47 -6.36 24.46 -16.53
CA THR A 47 -7.74 24.77 -16.95
C THR A 47 -8.73 24.90 -15.78
N GLY A 48 -8.32 24.60 -14.56
CA GLY A 48 -9.22 24.45 -13.41
C GLY A 48 -9.99 23.12 -13.42
N ILE A 49 -9.63 22.19 -14.31
CA ILE A 49 -10.13 20.80 -14.35
C ILE A 49 -8.93 19.87 -14.30
N VAL A 50 -8.93 18.96 -13.33
CA VAL A 50 -7.83 18.03 -13.06
C VAL A 50 -8.36 16.60 -13.21
N HIS A 51 -7.58 15.75 -13.89
CA HIS A 51 -7.87 14.32 -13.95
C HIS A 51 -7.57 13.67 -12.58
N ILE A 52 -8.48 12.82 -12.11
CA ILE A 52 -8.35 12.07 -10.86
C ILE A 52 -8.11 10.60 -11.17
N ALA A 53 -7.04 10.05 -10.62
CA ALA A 53 -6.68 8.63 -10.71
C ALA A 53 -6.66 7.97 -9.31
N PRO A 54 -7.81 7.58 -8.74
CA PRO A 54 -7.91 7.06 -7.37
C PRO A 54 -6.98 5.87 -7.09
N THR A 55 -6.68 5.09 -8.12
CA THR A 55 -5.82 3.91 -8.01
C THR A 55 -4.32 4.27 -7.88
N PHE A 56 -3.90 5.49 -8.24
CA PHE A 56 -2.48 5.86 -8.32
C PHE A 56 -2.11 7.17 -7.60
N GLY A 57 -3.07 7.88 -7.01
CA GLY A 57 -2.83 9.12 -6.28
C GLY A 57 -3.47 9.08 -4.89
N ALA A 58 -2.71 9.41 -3.84
CA ALA A 58 -3.23 9.42 -2.47
C ALA A 58 -4.29 10.50 -2.25
N ASP A 59 -4.07 11.71 -2.78
CA ASP A 59 -5.03 12.80 -2.71
C ASP A 59 -6.25 12.51 -3.61
N ASP A 60 -6.02 11.90 -4.76
CA ASP A 60 -7.06 11.44 -5.67
C ASP A 60 -7.95 10.38 -5.02
N ASP A 61 -7.36 9.38 -4.36
CA ASP A 61 -8.09 8.34 -3.61
C ASP A 61 -8.94 8.94 -2.49
N LYS A 62 -8.37 9.89 -1.73
CA LYS A 62 -9.08 10.57 -0.65
C LYS A 62 -10.31 11.31 -1.16
N VAL A 63 -10.16 12.13 -2.20
CA VAL A 63 -11.28 12.90 -2.76
C VAL A 63 -12.30 12.01 -3.46
N ALA A 64 -11.84 10.95 -4.09
CA ALA A 64 -12.69 9.95 -4.71
C ALA A 64 -13.58 9.24 -3.67
N LYS A 65 -13.01 8.80 -2.55
CA LYS A 65 -13.76 8.19 -1.44
C LYS A 65 -14.81 9.13 -0.85
N GLN A 66 -14.47 10.40 -0.67
CA GLN A 66 -15.41 11.42 -0.17
C GLN A 66 -16.60 11.63 -1.10
N ASN A 67 -16.41 11.45 -2.40
CA ASN A 67 -17.42 11.68 -3.43
C ASN A 67 -18.05 10.39 -3.99
N GLY A 68 -17.72 9.22 -3.46
CA GLY A 68 -18.26 7.94 -3.91
C GLY A 68 -17.80 7.56 -5.33
N ILE A 69 -16.58 7.93 -5.72
CA ILE A 69 -15.96 7.50 -6.97
C ILE A 69 -15.20 6.19 -6.74
N ALA A 70 -15.45 5.22 -7.59
CA ALA A 70 -14.79 3.92 -7.51
C ALA A 70 -13.37 3.97 -8.09
N PRO A 71 -12.39 3.30 -7.46
CA PRO A 71 -11.15 2.94 -8.13
C PRO A 71 -11.42 1.93 -9.25
N LEU A 72 -10.64 2.00 -10.32
CA LEU A 72 -10.78 1.16 -11.49
C LEU A 72 -9.78 0.01 -11.44
N PHE A 73 -10.26 -1.23 -11.52
CA PHE A 73 -9.45 -2.44 -11.41
C PHE A 73 -9.62 -3.36 -12.62
N VAL A 74 -8.59 -4.15 -12.88
CA VAL A 74 -8.59 -5.35 -13.72
C VAL A 74 -8.56 -6.59 -12.83
N VAL A 75 -8.78 -7.78 -13.40
CA VAL A 75 -8.67 -9.06 -12.68
C VAL A 75 -7.49 -9.83 -13.24
N ASP A 76 -6.57 -10.24 -12.37
CA ASP A 76 -5.40 -11.03 -12.75
C ASP A 76 -5.72 -12.54 -12.85
N LYS A 77 -4.74 -13.34 -13.30
CA LYS A 77 -4.88 -14.82 -13.42
C LYS A 77 -5.22 -15.54 -12.13
N LYS A 78 -4.99 -14.91 -10.97
CA LYS A 78 -5.33 -15.50 -9.67
C LYS A 78 -6.75 -15.18 -9.24
N GLY A 79 -7.44 -14.30 -9.98
CA GLY A 79 -8.76 -13.79 -9.63
C GLY A 79 -8.72 -12.56 -8.71
N ASP A 80 -7.55 -12.00 -8.44
CA ASP A 80 -7.38 -10.82 -7.62
C ASP A 80 -7.65 -9.55 -8.44
N THR A 81 -8.28 -8.56 -7.80
CA THR A 81 -8.42 -7.22 -8.38
C THR A 81 -7.11 -6.46 -8.28
N ARG A 82 -6.67 -5.88 -9.39
CA ARG A 82 -5.41 -5.15 -9.50
C ARG A 82 -5.60 -3.82 -10.23
N PRO A 83 -4.75 -2.80 -9.96
CA PRO A 83 -4.62 -1.66 -10.86
C PRO A 83 -4.29 -2.13 -12.29
N MET A 84 -4.53 -1.29 -13.28
CA MET A 84 -4.23 -1.63 -14.69
C MET A 84 -2.73 -1.76 -15.01
N VAL A 85 -1.88 -1.29 -14.11
CA VAL A 85 -0.42 -1.38 -14.18
C VAL A 85 0.06 -2.40 -13.14
N ASP A 86 0.99 -3.26 -13.52
CA ASP A 86 1.58 -4.26 -12.62
C ASP A 86 2.67 -3.67 -11.71
N LEU A 87 3.22 -4.48 -10.80
CA LEU A 87 4.28 -4.07 -9.86
C LEU A 87 5.62 -3.78 -10.54
N THR A 88 5.79 -4.10 -11.82
CA THR A 88 7.00 -3.75 -12.60
C THR A 88 6.85 -2.42 -13.33
N GLY A 89 5.66 -1.83 -13.29
CA GLY A 89 5.34 -0.58 -13.98
C GLY A 89 4.92 -0.76 -15.43
N LYS A 90 4.38 -1.93 -15.79
CA LYS A 90 3.81 -2.22 -17.12
C LYS A 90 2.29 -2.24 -17.06
N TYR A 91 1.63 -1.86 -18.13
CA TYR A 91 0.28 -2.32 -18.35
C TYR A 91 0.25 -3.84 -18.39
N PHE A 92 -0.75 -4.46 -17.76
CA PHE A 92 -0.87 -5.91 -17.73
C PHE A 92 -0.82 -6.49 -19.15
N ASP A 93 0.00 -7.53 -19.34
CA ASP A 93 -0.12 -8.36 -20.52
C ASP A 93 -1.48 -9.08 -20.54
N ILE A 94 -2.04 -9.27 -21.74
CA ILE A 94 -3.33 -9.95 -21.89
C ILE A 94 -3.27 -11.37 -21.29
N SER A 95 -2.09 -12.01 -21.39
CA SER A 95 -1.84 -13.34 -20.82
C SER A 95 -1.88 -13.39 -19.29
N ASP A 96 -1.68 -12.27 -18.61
CA ASP A 96 -1.63 -12.19 -17.15
C ASP A 96 -2.97 -11.81 -16.53
N LEU A 97 -3.97 -11.50 -17.35
CA LEU A 97 -5.34 -11.23 -16.96
C LEU A 97 -6.19 -12.50 -16.94
N ASP A 98 -7.22 -12.54 -16.10
CA ASP A 98 -8.21 -13.61 -16.06
C ASP A 98 -8.91 -13.80 -17.41
N ASP A 99 -9.07 -15.05 -17.86
CA ASP A 99 -9.61 -15.37 -19.19
C ASP A 99 -11.07 -14.93 -19.37
N ASN A 100 -11.87 -14.99 -18.31
CA ASN A 100 -13.26 -14.55 -18.37
C ASN A 100 -13.34 -13.02 -18.39
N PHE A 101 -12.49 -12.37 -17.55
CA PHE A 101 -12.38 -10.92 -17.56
C PHE A 101 -11.94 -10.40 -18.94
N VAL A 102 -10.95 -11.03 -19.56
CA VAL A 102 -10.51 -10.67 -20.93
C VAL A 102 -11.64 -10.76 -21.93
N LYS A 103 -12.44 -11.85 -21.90
CA LYS A 103 -13.57 -12.03 -22.83
C LYS A 103 -14.66 -11.00 -22.65
N THR A 104 -14.93 -10.56 -21.43
CA THR A 104 -16.10 -9.72 -21.10
C THR A 104 -15.78 -8.25 -20.99
N ASN A 105 -14.53 -7.90 -20.63
CA ASN A 105 -14.15 -6.55 -20.22
C ASN A 105 -13.01 -5.94 -21.03
N VAL A 106 -12.26 -6.70 -21.85
CA VAL A 106 -11.11 -6.17 -22.58
C VAL A 106 -11.45 -6.00 -24.06
N ASN A 107 -11.29 -4.79 -24.57
CA ASN A 107 -11.33 -4.51 -26.00
C ASN A 107 -9.97 -4.88 -26.62
N LEU A 108 -9.82 -6.15 -26.99
CA LEU A 108 -8.56 -6.68 -27.53
C LEU A 108 -7.98 -5.88 -28.71
N PRO A 109 -8.78 -5.45 -29.72
CA PRO A 109 -8.26 -4.64 -30.81
C PRO A 109 -7.61 -3.33 -30.34
N SER A 110 -8.22 -2.65 -29.36
CA SER A 110 -7.73 -1.37 -28.84
C SER A 110 -6.58 -1.55 -27.83
N TYR A 111 -6.65 -2.58 -26.99
CA TYR A 111 -5.70 -2.75 -25.88
C TYR A 111 -4.38 -3.41 -26.29
N ARG A 112 -4.39 -4.29 -27.30
CA ARG A 112 -3.22 -5.11 -27.66
C ARG A 112 -1.92 -4.35 -27.88
N GLN A 113 -1.99 -3.13 -28.42
CA GLN A 113 -0.80 -2.30 -28.64
C GLN A 113 -0.23 -1.68 -27.36
N TRP A 114 -1.00 -1.67 -26.27
CA TRP A 114 -0.63 -1.09 -24.97
C TRP A 114 -0.21 -2.15 -23.96
N ALA A 115 -0.72 -3.36 -24.10
CA ALA A 115 -0.41 -4.49 -23.21
C ALA A 115 1.12 -4.72 -23.11
N GLY A 116 1.62 -4.89 -21.89
CA GLY A 116 3.03 -5.13 -21.59
C GLY A 116 3.95 -3.92 -21.74
N ARG A 117 3.43 -2.72 -22.10
CA ARG A 117 4.26 -1.51 -22.20
C ARG A 117 4.50 -0.89 -20.84
N PHE A 118 5.72 -0.45 -20.59
CA PHE A 118 6.08 0.32 -19.40
C PHE A 118 5.47 1.72 -19.42
N VAL A 119 4.99 2.18 -18.28
CA VAL A 119 4.44 3.54 -18.12
C VAL A 119 5.53 4.61 -18.04
N LYS A 120 6.78 4.23 -17.78
CA LYS A 120 7.96 5.10 -17.79
C LYS A 120 9.11 4.42 -18.51
N ASN A 121 9.81 5.12 -19.42
CA ASN A 121 10.99 4.58 -20.10
C ASN A 121 12.07 4.10 -19.12
N ALA A 122 12.23 4.79 -17.98
CA ALA A 122 13.22 4.43 -16.95
C ALA A 122 13.00 3.04 -16.31
N TYR A 123 11.85 2.39 -16.51
CA TYR A 123 11.58 1.02 -16.05
C TYR A 123 12.02 -0.02 -17.07
N ASP A 124 12.15 0.35 -18.35
CA ASP A 124 12.62 -0.54 -19.40
C ASP A 124 14.14 -0.40 -19.58
N GLN A 125 14.86 -1.52 -19.51
CA GLN A 125 16.32 -1.56 -19.69
C GLN A 125 16.76 -1.31 -21.17
N HIS A 126 15.82 -1.43 -22.10
CA HIS A 126 16.07 -1.26 -23.53
C HIS A 126 15.75 0.14 -24.04
N LEU A 127 15.15 0.99 -23.21
CA LEU A 127 14.77 2.36 -23.53
C LEU A 127 15.65 3.38 -22.81
N SER A 128 15.80 4.53 -23.44
CA SER A 128 16.52 5.70 -22.93
C SER A 128 15.62 6.92 -22.87
N ASP A 129 16.09 8.01 -22.29
CA ASP A 129 15.37 9.28 -22.23
C ASP A 129 15.17 9.92 -23.63
N ALA A 130 15.90 9.45 -24.64
CA ALA A 130 15.76 9.92 -26.03
C ALA A 130 14.63 9.20 -26.80
N ASP A 131 14.14 8.07 -26.27
CA ASP A 131 13.09 7.31 -26.91
C ASP A 131 11.72 7.93 -26.65
N VAL A 132 10.79 7.70 -27.58
CA VAL A 132 9.41 8.19 -27.45
C VAL A 132 8.77 7.61 -26.21
N THR A 133 8.20 8.50 -25.38
CA THR A 133 7.52 8.08 -24.14
C THR A 133 6.09 7.62 -24.42
N LEU A 134 5.56 6.80 -23.53
CA LEU A 134 4.15 6.38 -23.56
C LEU A 134 3.20 7.58 -23.61
N ASP A 135 3.51 8.67 -22.88
CA ASP A 135 2.70 9.89 -22.87
C ASP A 135 2.56 10.51 -24.25
N VAL A 136 3.64 10.51 -25.06
CA VAL A 136 3.61 11.02 -26.43
C VAL A 136 2.72 10.15 -27.31
N ASP A 137 2.82 8.81 -27.19
CA ASP A 137 1.99 7.90 -27.98
C ASP A 137 0.49 8.04 -27.63
N ILE A 138 0.16 8.19 -26.35
CA ILE A 138 -1.20 8.49 -25.87
C ILE A 138 -1.72 9.80 -26.48
N CYS A 139 -0.91 10.85 -26.43
CA CYS A 139 -1.26 12.14 -27.04
C CYS A 139 -1.51 12.02 -28.56
N MET A 140 -0.69 11.23 -29.24
CA MET A 140 -0.83 11.03 -30.68
C MET A 140 -2.09 10.23 -31.03
N GLU A 141 -2.41 9.19 -30.27
CA GLU A 141 -3.65 8.43 -30.47
C GLU A 141 -4.89 9.32 -30.26
N LEU A 142 -4.93 10.09 -29.18
CA LEU A 142 -6.04 11.02 -28.92
C LEU A 142 -6.15 12.08 -30.01
N LYS A 143 -5.03 12.55 -30.54
CA LYS A 143 -5.01 13.50 -31.67
C LYS A 143 -5.60 12.87 -32.94
N GLN A 144 -5.26 11.62 -33.25
CA GLN A 144 -5.81 10.88 -34.39
C GLN A 144 -7.33 10.68 -34.25
N ARG A 145 -7.81 10.48 -33.02
CA ARG A 145 -9.24 10.37 -32.72
C ARG A 145 -9.98 11.72 -32.72
N GLY A 146 -9.28 12.84 -32.88
CA GLY A 146 -9.86 14.18 -32.81
C GLY A 146 -10.33 14.59 -31.40
N GLN A 147 -9.83 13.94 -30.35
CA GLN A 147 -10.20 14.13 -28.96
C GLN A 147 -9.23 15.03 -28.17
N VAL A 148 -8.28 15.65 -28.84
CA VAL A 148 -7.28 16.55 -28.22
C VAL A 148 -7.68 18.00 -28.45
N PHE A 149 -7.80 18.77 -27.37
CA PHE A 149 -7.92 20.20 -27.43
C PHE A 149 -6.55 20.87 -27.60
N LYS A 150 -5.54 20.48 -26.79
CA LYS A 150 -4.18 21.04 -26.80
C LYS A 150 -3.19 20.04 -26.23
N ILE A 151 -1.97 20.01 -26.76
CA ILE A 151 -0.85 19.24 -26.20
C ILE A 151 0.23 20.25 -25.83
N GLU A 152 0.68 20.24 -24.60
CA GLU A 152 1.76 21.11 -24.10
C GLU A 152 2.78 20.27 -23.32
N LYS A 153 4.05 20.66 -23.44
CA LYS A 153 5.11 20.10 -22.59
C LYS A 153 5.12 20.86 -21.28
N HIS A 154 4.91 20.15 -20.19
CA HIS A 154 4.98 20.68 -18.83
C HIS A 154 6.17 20.09 -18.08
N THR A 155 6.99 20.94 -17.46
CA THR A 155 8.12 20.50 -16.64
C THR A 155 7.75 20.70 -15.17
N HIS A 156 7.81 19.61 -14.40
CA HIS A 156 7.50 19.62 -12.98
C HIS A 156 8.48 18.72 -12.22
N ASN A 157 8.55 18.89 -10.91
CA ASN A 157 9.30 17.99 -10.05
C ASN A 157 8.60 16.63 -9.98
N TYR A 158 9.38 15.56 -10.09
CA TYR A 158 8.89 14.20 -9.96
C TYR A 158 9.70 13.42 -8.91
N PRO A 159 9.07 12.69 -7.99
CA PRO A 159 9.79 11.96 -6.96
C PRO A 159 10.59 10.80 -7.56
N HIS A 160 11.83 10.66 -7.10
CA HIS A 160 12.73 9.59 -7.48
C HIS A 160 13.14 8.77 -6.24
N CYS A 161 13.39 7.49 -6.46
CA CYS A 161 13.92 6.61 -5.44
C CYS A 161 15.35 7.02 -5.09
N TRP A 162 15.62 7.40 -3.85
CA TRP A 162 16.94 7.86 -3.41
C TRP A 162 18.08 6.83 -3.53
N ARG A 163 17.74 5.53 -3.71
CA ARG A 163 18.75 4.46 -3.91
C ARG A 163 19.05 4.18 -5.36
N THR A 164 18.07 4.25 -6.24
CA THR A 164 18.19 3.84 -7.65
C THR A 164 18.11 5.02 -8.61
N ASP A 165 17.76 6.20 -8.09
CA ASP A 165 17.49 7.41 -8.87
C ASP A 165 16.44 7.23 -9.99
N LYS A 166 15.64 6.17 -9.89
CA LYS A 166 14.53 5.94 -10.82
C LYS A 166 13.26 6.64 -10.35
N PRO A 167 12.42 7.12 -11.27
CA PRO A 167 11.13 7.70 -10.92
C PRO A 167 10.27 6.67 -10.17
N VAL A 168 9.58 7.09 -9.11
CA VAL A 168 8.67 6.22 -8.37
C VAL A 168 7.28 6.22 -9.02
N LEU A 169 6.58 5.12 -8.93
CA LEU A 169 5.17 5.03 -9.25
C LEU A 169 4.37 4.98 -7.93
N TYR A 170 3.41 5.89 -7.77
CA TYR A 170 2.44 5.76 -6.69
C TYR A 170 1.55 4.56 -7.02
N TYR A 171 1.57 3.57 -6.13
CA TYR A 171 0.90 2.30 -6.35
C TYR A 171 0.19 1.85 -5.07
N PRO A 172 -1.07 1.42 -5.13
CA PRO A 172 -1.75 0.91 -3.95
C PRO A 172 -1.13 -0.44 -3.56
N LEU A 173 -0.66 -0.51 -2.33
CA LEU A 173 -0.14 -1.74 -1.73
C LEU A 173 -0.91 -2.03 -0.46
N ASP A 174 -1.30 -3.27 -0.27
CA ASP A 174 -1.82 -3.73 1.00
C ASP A 174 -0.76 -3.54 2.08
N SER A 175 -1.15 -2.98 3.20
CA SER A 175 -0.23 -2.62 4.27
C SER A 175 -0.92 -2.83 5.62
N TRP A 176 -0.12 -3.11 6.64
CA TRP A 176 -0.58 -3.19 8.01
C TRP A 176 -0.52 -1.83 8.68
N PHE A 177 -1.60 -1.48 9.38
CA PHE A 177 -1.74 -0.19 10.05
C PHE A 177 -2.02 -0.37 11.53
N ILE A 178 -1.45 0.50 12.35
CA ILE A 178 -1.93 0.73 13.70
C ILE A 178 -2.97 1.84 13.64
N ARG A 179 -4.19 1.58 14.13
CA ARG A 179 -5.26 2.58 14.20
C ARG A 179 -4.96 3.59 15.32
N THR A 180 -3.96 4.42 15.13
CA THR A 180 -3.57 5.47 16.09
C THR A 180 -4.68 6.50 16.28
N THR A 181 -5.52 6.71 15.27
CA THR A 181 -6.69 7.60 15.36
C THR A 181 -7.72 7.15 16.39
N ALA A 182 -7.75 5.86 16.77
CA ALA A 182 -8.66 5.34 17.79
C ALA A 182 -8.38 5.91 19.21
N VAL A 183 -7.14 6.31 19.48
CA VAL A 183 -6.69 6.86 20.76
C VAL A 183 -6.25 8.33 20.67
N LYS A 184 -6.58 8.98 19.57
CA LYS A 184 -6.16 10.35 19.27
C LYS A 184 -6.55 11.34 20.37
N ASP A 185 -7.81 11.35 20.79
CA ASP A 185 -8.33 12.28 21.78
C ASP A 185 -7.68 12.09 23.15
N GLU A 186 -7.41 10.84 23.52
CA GLU A 186 -6.67 10.50 24.74
C GLU A 186 -5.23 11.00 24.68
N MET A 187 -4.56 10.83 23.54
CA MET A 187 -3.20 11.33 23.34
C MET A 187 -3.12 12.85 23.44
N ILE A 188 -4.10 13.58 22.88
CA ILE A 188 -4.21 15.03 23.00
C ILE A 188 -4.39 15.44 24.49
N ALA A 189 -5.33 14.79 25.18
CA ALA A 189 -5.57 15.08 26.60
C ALA A 189 -4.33 14.82 27.46
N LEU A 190 -3.60 13.73 27.21
CA LEU A 190 -2.35 13.41 27.92
C LEU A 190 -1.24 14.42 27.57
N ASN A 191 -1.13 14.85 26.32
CA ASN A 191 -0.17 15.88 25.92
C ASN A 191 -0.36 17.19 26.70
N ASP A 192 -1.61 17.56 26.97
CA ASP A 192 -1.94 18.77 27.72
C ASP A 192 -1.53 18.70 29.21
N THR A 193 -1.30 17.51 29.75
CA THR A 193 -0.79 17.29 31.11
C THR A 193 0.72 17.45 31.24
N ILE A 194 1.46 17.44 30.11
CA ILE A 194 2.93 17.49 30.09
C ILE A 194 3.40 18.93 30.33
N ASN A 195 4.34 19.12 31.24
CA ASN A 195 5.01 20.40 31.46
C ASN A 195 6.09 20.65 30.42
N TRP A 196 5.68 21.00 29.22
CA TRP A 196 6.58 21.27 28.12
C TRP A 196 7.46 22.52 28.35
N LYS A 197 8.75 22.41 28.01
CA LYS A 197 9.71 23.52 28.05
C LYS A 197 10.47 23.60 26.73
N PRO A 198 10.18 24.59 25.85
CA PRO A 198 9.13 25.61 25.99
C PRO A 198 7.72 25.05 25.83
N GLN A 199 6.74 25.70 26.42
CA GLN A 199 5.33 25.31 26.34
C GLN A 199 4.81 25.23 24.91
N SER A 200 5.34 26.09 24.03
CA SER A 200 5.00 26.11 22.60
C SER A 200 5.31 24.80 21.85
N THR A 201 6.13 23.91 22.40
CA THR A 201 6.35 22.57 21.82
C THR A 201 5.08 21.73 21.91
N GLY A 202 4.45 21.67 23.07
CA GLY A 202 3.23 20.90 23.30
C GLY A 202 2.00 21.47 22.59
N SER A 203 1.76 22.77 22.71
CA SER A 203 0.60 23.43 22.07
C SER A 203 0.82 23.80 20.61
N GLY A 204 2.08 23.81 20.13
CA GLY A 204 2.46 24.14 18.77
C GLY A 204 2.64 22.93 17.88
N ARG A 205 3.89 22.66 17.47
CA ARG A 205 4.19 21.62 16.46
C ARG A 205 3.69 20.23 16.85
N PHE A 206 3.93 19.80 18.09
CA PHE A 206 3.55 18.46 18.52
C PHE A 206 2.03 18.34 18.72
N GLY A 207 1.38 19.31 19.39
CA GLY A 207 -0.07 19.31 19.56
C GLY A 207 -0.80 19.34 18.22
N LYS A 208 -0.37 20.19 17.27
CA LYS A 208 -0.94 20.23 15.92
C LYS A 208 -0.73 18.92 15.15
N TRP A 209 0.39 18.22 15.36
CA TRP A 209 0.62 16.92 14.78
C TRP A 209 -0.37 15.89 15.34
N LEU A 210 -0.63 15.89 16.66
CA LEU A 210 -1.65 15.04 17.28
C LEU A 210 -3.05 15.36 16.77
N GLU A 211 -3.42 16.64 16.65
CA GLU A 211 -4.72 17.06 16.10
C GLU A 211 -4.95 16.51 14.67
N ASN A 212 -3.89 16.38 13.89
CA ASN A 212 -3.92 15.87 12.52
C ASN A 212 -3.42 14.41 12.41
N LEU A 213 -3.44 13.66 13.51
CA LEU A 213 -2.96 12.29 13.56
C LEU A 213 -3.68 11.42 12.52
N GLN A 214 -2.91 10.66 11.77
CA GLN A 214 -3.36 9.64 10.83
C GLN A 214 -3.00 8.25 11.36
N ASP A 215 -3.68 7.22 10.90
CA ASP A 215 -3.30 5.84 11.20
C ASP A 215 -1.88 5.56 10.70
N TRP A 216 -1.11 4.85 11.51
CA TRP A 216 0.30 4.59 11.20
C TRP A 216 0.43 3.39 10.30
N ASN A 217 0.88 3.60 9.06
CA ASN A 217 1.33 2.52 8.20
C ASN A 217 2.59 1.91 8.83
N LEU A 218 2.43 0.73 9.44
CA LEU A 218 3.49 0.06 10.20
C LEU A 218 4.37 -0.82 9.32
N SER A 219 3.81 -1.44 8.30
CA SER A 219 4.53 -2.43 7.50
C SER A 219 5.51 -1.83 6.49
N ARG A 220 6.63 -2.53 6.26
CA ARG A 220 7.65 -2.17 5.29
C ARG A 220 8.05 -3.37 4.46
N SER A 221 7.90 -3.26 3.14
CA SER A 221 8.37 -4.25 2.17
C SER A 221 9.90 -4.18 2.05
N ARG A 222 10.60 -4.74 3.02
CA ARG A 222 12.06 -4.79 3.14
C ARG A 222 12.51 -6.22 3.44
N TYR A 223 13.80 -6.49 3.20
CA TYR A 223 14.36 -7.79 3.53
C TYR A 223 14.88 -7.85 4.98
N TRP A 224 15.58 -6.82 5.45
CA TRP A 224 16.20 -6.78 6.77
C TRP A 224 15.52 -5.76 7.69
N GLY A 225 15.23 -6.20 8.91
CA GLY A 225 14.59 -5.45 9.98
C GLY A 225 13.77 -6.37 10.87
N THR A 226 12.96 -5.81 11.76
CA THR A 226 12.05 -6.55 12.66
C THR A 226 10.87 -7.11 11.88
N PRO A 227 10.70 -8.44 11.78
CA PRO A 227 9.58 -9.04 11.07
C PRO A 227 8.23 -8.75 11.75
N LEU A 228 7.18 -8.57 10.94
CA LEU A 228 5.81 -8.55 11.47
C LEU A 228 5.47 -9.92 12.07
N PRO A 229 5.03 -9.99 13.34
CA PRO A 229 4.72 -11.26 14.01
C PRO A 229 3.29 -11.74 13.69
N ILE A 230 2.90 -11.71 12.42
CA ILE A 230 1.55 -12.07 11.98
C ILE A 230 1.64 -13.24 11.01
N TRP A 231 0.89 -14.31 11.30
CA TRP A 231 0.71 -15.45 10.42
C TRP A 231 -0.71 -15.51 9.90
N ARG A 232 -0.89 -15.80 8.61
CA ARG A 232 -2.19 -15.87 7.94
C ARG A 232 -2.31 -17.09 7.05
N THR A 233 -3.54 -17.57 6.88
CA THR A 233 -3.88 -18.54 5.84
C THR A 233 -3.77 -17.90 4.45
N ASP A 234 -3.52 -18.70 3.41
CA ASP A 234 -3.38 -18.22 2.02
C ASP A 234 -4.65 -17.51 1.50
N ASP A 235 -5.82 -17.85 2.04
CA ASP A 235 -7.10 -17.19 1.74
C ASP A 235 -7.36 -15.94 2.61
N GLY A 236 -6.45 -15.62 3.54
CA GLY A 236 -6.54 -14.46 4.42
C GLY A 236 -7.71 -14.46 5.41
N GLN A 237 -8.39 -15.61 5.61
CA GLN A 237 -9.58 -15.70 6.46
C GLN A 237 -9.25 -15.91 7.93
N GLU A 238 -8.10 -16.51 8.22
CA GLU A 238 -7.64 -16.77 9.57
C GLU A 238 -6.24 -16.19 9.76
N GLU A 239 -6.03 -15.53 10.88
CA GLU A 239 -4.76 -14.90 11.21
C GLU A 239 -4.49 -14.94 12.72
N ILE A 240 -3.22 -14.90 13.08
CA ILE A 240 -2.75 -14.78 14.46
C ILE A 240 -1.60 -13.77 14.52
N CYS A 241 -1.63 -12.92 15.54
CA CYS A 241 -0.52 -12.02 15.88
C CYS A 241 0.17 -12.57 17.13
N ILE A 242 1.41 -12.97 17.01
CA ILE A 242 2.21 -13.57 18.09
C ILE A 242 2.79 -12.46 18.97
N GLY A 243 2.47 -12.51 20.26
CA GLY A 243 2.85 -11.52 21.26
C GLY A 243 4.13 -11.84 22.03
N SER A 244 4.63 -13.09 21.99
CA SER A 244 5.83 -13.50 22.72
C SER A 244 6.52 -14.71 22.09
N VAL A 245 7.80 -14.93 22.44
CA VAL A 245 8.53 -16.13 22.04
C VAL A 245 7.90 -17.40 22.62
N ALA A 246 7.38 -17.33 23.85
CA ALA A 246 6.68 -18.44 24.48
C ALA A 246 5.47 -18.86 23.64
N GLU A 247 4.61 -17.92 23.28
CA GLU A 247 3.45 -18.15 22.41
C GLU A 247 3.86 -18.72 21.05
N LEU A 248 4.93 -18.19 20.45
CA LEU A 248 5.43 -18.71 19.17
C LEU A 248 5.84 -20.18 19.28
N ILE A 249 6.54 -20.58 20.35
CA ILE A 249 6.94 -21.96 20.60
C ILE A 249 5.71 -22.87 20.76
N GLU A 250 4.71 -22.44 21.53
CA GLU A 250 3.46 -23.18 21.72
C GLU A 250 2.71 -23.38 20.37
N GLU A 251 2.64 -22.35 19.54
CA GLU A 251 1.98 -22.44 18.24
C GLU A 251 2.78 -23.33 17.24
N ILE A 252 4.12 -23.32 17.33
CA ILE A 252 4.97 -24.25 16.56
C ILE A 252 4.69 -25.71 16.99
N ASP A 253 4.61 -25.98 18.29
CA ASP A 253 4.35 -27.31 18.81
C ASP A 253 2.95 -27.83 18.37
N LYS A 254 1.93 -26.97 18.38
CA LYS A 254 0.61 -27.30 17.78
C LYS A 254 0.71 -27.61 16.28
N SER A 255 1.57 -26.92 15.55
CA SER A 255 1.79 -27.17 14.12
C SER A 255 2.51 -28.50 13.86
N ILE A 256 3.38 -28.93 14.78
CA ILE A 256 4.02 -30.24 14.74
C ILE A 256 2.99 -31.33 15.04
N GLU A 257 2.15 -31.16 16.04
CA GLU A 257 1.06 -32.08 16.36
C GLU A 257 0.09 -32.24 15.20
N ALA A 258 -0.18 -31.17 14.47
CA ALA A 258 -1.01 -31.17 13.26
C ALA A 258 -0.30 -31.75 12.02
N GLY A 259 1.00 -32.08 12.10
CA GLY A 259 1.78 -32.59 10.98
C GLY A 259 2.15 -31.57 9.92
N ILE A 260 2.03 -30.26 10.22
CA ILE A 260 2.41 -29.16 9.31
C ILE A 260 3.90 -28.87 9.40
N MET A 261 4.46 -28.86 10.59
CA MET A 261 5.91 -28.79 10.82
C MET A 261 6.45 -30.13 11.35
N THR A 262 7.74 -30.38 11.12
CA THR A 262 8.41 -31.61 11.53
C THR A 262 9.22 -31.48 12.82
N GLU A 263 9.69 -30.26 13.11
CA GLU A 263 10.48 -29.97 14.31
C GLU A 263 10.33 -28.49 14.72
N ASN A 264 10.56 -28.22 16.00
CA ASN A 264 10.64 -26.88 16.53
C ASN A 264 12.06 -26.33 16.38
N PRO A 265 12.32 -25.30 15.57
CA PRO A 265 13.65 -24.73 15.40
C PRO A 265 14.17 -24.07 16.69
N TYR A 266 13.30 -23.71 17.63
CA TYR A 266 13.61 -23.04 18.90
C TYR A 266 13.60 -24.00 20.11
N LYS A 267 13.71 -25.29 19.89
CA LYS A 267 13.71 -26.32 20.95
C LYS A 267 14.77 -26.17 22.04
N ASN A 268 15.84 -25.41 21.78
CA ASN A 268 16.91 -25.13 22.72
C ASN A 268 16.72 -23.81 23.50
N PHE A 269 15.69 -23.04 23.16
CA PHE A 269 15.36 -21.81 23.86
C PHE A 269 14.56 -22.12 25.11
N GLU A 270 14.99 -21.61 26.25
CA GLU A 270 14.31 -21.79 27.55
C GLU A 270 13.42 -20.57 27.83
N VAL A 271 12.10 -20.79 27.82
CA VAL A 271 11.11 -19.74 28.15
C VAL A 271 11.29 -19.27 29.58
N GLY A 272 11.30 -17.95 29.81
CA GLY A 272 11.43 -17.36 31.13
C GLY A 272 12.90 -17.26 31.63
N VAL A 273 13.87 -17.64 30.82
CA VAL A 273 15.30 -17.51 31.13
C VAL A 273 15.90 -16.34 30.34
N TYR A 274 16.12 -15.21 30.99
CA TYR A 274 16.57 -13.94 30.37
C TYR A 274 18.08 -13.74 30.46
N THR A 275 18.85 -14.76 30.03
CA THR A 275 20.32 -14.70 30.00
C THR A 275 20.85 -14.57 28.59
N ALA A 276 22.01 -13.92 28.44
CA ALA A 276 22.63 -13.76 27.12
C ALA A 276 22.86 -15.10 26.39
N ASP A 277 23.19 -16.17 27.15
CA ASP A 277 23.43 -17.50 26.58
C ASP A 277 22.16 -18.14 25.98
N ASN A 278 20.99 -17.77 26.50
CA ASN A 278 19.71 -18.25 25.95
C ASN A 278 19.33 -17.52 24.66
N TYR A 279 19.72 -16.25 24.52
CA TYR A 279 19.36 -15.40 23.38
C TYR A 279 20.43 -15.39 22.26
N ILE A 280 21.21 -16.47 22.11
CA ILE A 280 22.17 -16.60 21.00
C ILE A 280 21.48 -17.16 19.76
N GLU A 281 22.00 -16.82 18.57
CA GLU A 281 21.45 -17.19 17.26
C GLU A 281 21.13 -18.68 17.10
N LYS A 282 21.93 -19.57 17.68
CA LYS A 282 21.69 -21.03 17.60
C LYS A 282 20.48 -21.48 18.41
N ASN A 283 20.00 -20.70 19.38
CA ASN A 283 18.83 -21.02 20.19
C ASN A 283 17.59 -20.32 19.65
N ILE A 284 17.74 -19.06 19.22
CA ILE A 284 16.65 -18.28 18.66
C ILE A 284 17.17 -17.23 17.68
N ASP A 285 16.58 -17.20 16.49
CA ASP A 285 16.76 -16.13 15.53
C ASP A 285 15.39 -15.82 14.89
N LEU A 286 14.87 -14.63 15.16
CA LEU A 286 13.58 -14.16 14.67
C LEU A 286 13.70 -13.32 13.40
N HIS A 287 14.91 -13.15 12.84
CA HIS A 287 15.09 -12.44 11.59
C HIS A 287 14.69 -13.30 10.38
N ARG A 288 14.46 -12.64 9.26
CA ARG A 288 14.40 -13.29 7.96
C ARG A 288 15.80 -13.80 7.56
N PRO A 289 15.92 -14.97 6.94
CA PRO A 289 14.85 -15.86 6.45
C PRO A 289 14.37 -16.89 7.48
N TYR A 290 14.93 -16.93 8.69
CA TYR A 290 14.69 -18.01 9.66
C TYR A 290 13.23 -18.11 10.09
N VAL A 291 12.66 -16.98 10.53
CA VAL A 291 11.25 -16.90 10.98
C VAL A 291 10.25 -17.17 9.85
N ASP A 292 10.63 -16.93 8.59
CA ASP A 292 9.78 -17.19 7.42
C ASP A 292 9.56 -18.68 7.15
N ASN A 293 10.42 -19.55 7.71
CA ASN A 293 10.26 -21.01 7.61
C ASN A 293 9.26 -21.59 8.61
N ILE A 294 8.78 -20.78 9.55
CA ILE A 294 7.79 -21.20 10.54
C ILE A 294 6.40 -21.14 9.89
N ILE A 295 5.72 -22.28 9.90
CA ILE A 295 4.35 -22.41 9.41
C ILE A 295 3.47 -22.81 10.59
N LEU A 296 2.51 -21.98 10.96
CA LEU A 296 1.61 -22.25 12.06
C LEU A 296 0.33 -22.93 11.57
N VAL A 297 -0.41 -23.56 12.48
CA VAL A 297 -1.69 -24.17 12.18
C VAL A 297 -2.83 -23.26 12.60
N SER A 298 -3.78 -23.02 11.68
CA SER A 298 -4.98 -22.26 12.01
C SER A 298 -6.00 -23.08 12.80
N PRO A 299 -6.99 -22.45 13.45
CA PRO A 299 -8.10 -23.15 14.10
C PRO A 299 -8.84 -24.12 13.20
N SER A 300 -8.90 -23.86 11.90
CA SER A 300 -9.50 -24.78 10.90
C SER A 300 -8.56 -25.88 10.41
N GLY A 301 -7.31 -25.93 10.90
CA GLY A 301 -6.29 -26.91 10.50
C GLY A 301 -5.53 -26.54 9.21
N LYS A 302 -5.69 -25.32 8.70
CA LYS A 302 -4.97 -24.83 7.51
C LYS A 302 -3.57 -24.31 7.88
N PRO A 303 -2.58 -24.41 6.97
CA PRO A 303 -1.29 -23.77 7.20
C PRO A 303 -1.41 -22.26 7.15
N MET A 304 -0.76 -21.58 8.09
CA MET A 304 -0.59 -20.13 8.13
C MET A 304 0.87 -19.78 7.91
N ARG A 305 1.12 -18.82 7.04
CA ARG A 305 2.46 -18.30 6.73
C ARG A 305 2.60 -16.90 7.31
N ARG A 306 3.83 -16.55 7.70
CA ARG A 306 4.13 -15.21 8.20
C ARG A 306 3.96 -14.18 7.07
N GLU A 307 3.41 -13.02 7.42
CA GLU A 307 3.37 -11.84 6.53
C GLU A 307 4.79 -11.41 6.16
N ALA A 308 5.03 -11.23 4.86
CA ALA A 308 6.38 -11.01 4.34
C ALA A 308 7.03 -9.69 4.78
N ASP A 309 6.20 -8.70 5.13
CA ASP A 309 6.65 -7.38 5.54
C ASP A 309 7.36 -7.35 6.89
N LEU A 310 8.09 -6.26 7.09
CA LEU A 310 8.78 -5.91 8.34
C LEU A 310 8.04 -4.77 9.04
N ILE A 311 8.36 -4.54 10.29
CA ILE A 311 7.90 -3.40 11.08
C ILE A 311 8.71 -2.15 10.71
N ASP A 312 8.09 -0.98 10.70
CA ASP A 312 8.76 0.32 10.59
C ASP A 312 9.77 0.49 11.73
N VAL A 313 11.00 0.85 11.39
CA VAL A 313 12.10 1.07 12.37
C VAL A 313 11.76 2.10 13.46
N TRP A 314 10.81 3.00 13.21
CA TRP A 314 10.32 3.92 14.23
C TRP A 314 9.55 3.23 15.36
N PHE A 315 9.02 2.03 15.10
CA PHE A 315 8.43 1.20 16.15
C PHE A 315 9.51 0.71 17.13
N ASP A 316 10.65 0.24 16.62
CA ASP A 316 11.76 -0.21 17.44
C ASP A 316 12.24 0.93 18.37
N SER A 317 12.40 2.13 17.81
CA SER A 317 12.76 3.34 18.56
C SER A 317 11.70 3.71 19.59
N GLY A 318 10.41 3.66 19.24
CA GLY A 318 9.29 3.99 20.12
C GLY A 318 9.06 2.97 21.23
N ALA A 319 9.42 1.70 20.99
CA ALA A 319 9.30 0.62 21.96
C ALA A 319 10.43 0.62 23.01
N MET A 320 11.54 1.33 22.77
CA MET A 320 12.72 1.29 23.63
C MET A 320 12.47 1.58 25.12
N PRO A 321 11.61 2.54 25.54
CA PRO A 321 11.30 2.78 26.93
C PRO A 321 10.75 1.56 27.68
N TYR A 322 10.06 0.68 26.95
CA TYR A 322 9.50 -0.58 27.46
C TYR A 322 10.47 -1.74 27.29
N ALA A 323 11.09 -1.84 26.12
CA ALA A 323 12.00 -2.93 25.79
C ALA A 323 13.24 -2.99 26.70
N GLN A 324 13.79 -1.84 27.10
CA GLN A 324 14.96 -1.78 27.98
C GLN A 324 14.73 -2.35 29.37
N VAL A 325 13.49 -2.40 29.85
CA VAL A 325 13.07 -2.99 31.13
C VAL A 325 12.36 -4.32 30.97
N HIS A 326 12.33 -4.84 29.73
CA HIS A 326 11.68 -6.08 29.31
C HIS A 326 10.18 -6.17 29.75
N TYR A 327 9.50 -5.02 29.71
CA TYR A 327 8.05 -4.96 30.00
C TYR A 327 7.25 -5.72 28.92
N PRO A 328 6.20 -6.48 29.26
CA PRO A 328 5.64 -6.69 30.59
C PRO A 328 6.19 -7.94 31.32
N PHE A 329 7.25 -8.58 30.81
CA PHE A 329 7.69 -9.90 31.27
C PHE A 329 8.52 -9.86 32.55
N GLU A 330 9.27 -8.80 32.81
CA GLU A 330 10.12 -8.66 34.02
C GLU A 330 9.71 -7.49 34.92
N CYS A 331 9.05 -6.47 34.37
CA CYS A 331 8.64 -5.27 35.10
C CYS A 331 7.16 -4.97 34.78
N GLU A 332 6.28 -5.22 35.71
CA GLU A 332 4.85 -4.85 35.66
C GLU A 332 4.62 -3.38 36.04
#